data_34a38422487a739ffb605132191738ef
#
_entry.id   34a38422487a739ffb605132191738ef
#
_cell.length_a   1.000
_cell.length_b   1.000
_cell.length_c   1.000
_cell.angle_alpha   90.00
_cell.angle_beta   90.00
_cell.angle_gamma   90.00
#
_symmetry.space_group_name_H-M   'P 1'
#
loop_
_entity.id
_entity.type
_entity.pdbx_description
1 polymer ?
#
loop_
_entity_poly.entity_id
_entity_poly.type
_entity_poly.pdbx_seq_one_letter_code
_entity_poly.pdbx_strand_id
1 'polypeptide(L)'
;MTALSGFRIMMPPGWSQYRVDEEGRKRYIAKVSSRMKQLGQPELDVRLRMLATTQWRRLEQTRTHSIYLADREVEGLTHLPLSIAVRQQVAPSGSTFAAGLRTLTTAEIVTFDTAIGPILRWEWTKPGEGELEGIAVRSVGYGFALPEENSRRGLVFTASLSYPDDADPLLVEAAIELADSIMETFRWQ
;
A
#
# COMPACT_ATOMS: atom_id res chain seq x y z
N MET A 1 16.00 -15.47 22.19
CA MET A 1 15.03 -14.69 21.40
C MET A 1 15.76 -14.27 20.13
N THR A 2 15.33 -14.76 18.98
CA THR A 2 15.90 -14.36 17.67
C THR A 2 15.45 -12.92 17.40
N ALA A 3 16.40 -12.01 17.17
CA ALA A 3 16.05 -10.63 16.80
C ALA A 3 15.30 -10.67 15.47
N LEU A 4 14.08 -10.13 15.44
CA LEU A 4 13.32 -9.98 14.21
C LEU A 4 14.04 -9.00 13.30
N SER A 5 14.43 -9.45 12.11
CA SER A 5 15.22 -8.67 11.15
C SER A 5 14.38 -8.07 10.03
N GLY A 6 13.09 -8.44 9.93
CA GLY A 6 12.23 -7.96 8.86
C GLY A 6 10.89 -8.69 8.77
N PHE A 7 10.30 -8.61 7.60
CA PHE A 7 9.06 -9.30 7.26
C PHE A 7 9.11 -9.83 5.82
N ARG A 8 8.26 -10.77 5.54
CA ARG A 8 8.03 -11.31 4.19
C ARG A 8 6.54 -11.29 3.88
N ILE A 9 6.20 -10.95 2.64
CA ILE A 9 4.89 -11.12 2.01
C ILE A 9 5.08 -11.74 0.63
N MET A 10 4.10 -12.50 0.16
CA MET A 10 4.11 -13.03 -1.19
C MET A 10 3.35 -12.09 -2.10
N MET A 11 4.05 -11.57 -3.11
CA MET A 11 3.44 -10.70 -4.12
C MET A 11 3.10 -11.52 -5.37
N PRO A 12 1.98 -11.23 -6.04
CA PRO A 12 1.66 -11.84 -7.32
C PRO A 12 2.71 -11.49 -8.39
N PRO A 13 2.78 -12.25 -9.50
CA PRO A 13 3.59 -11.87 -10.66
C PRO A 13 3.25 -10.44 -11.13
N GLY A 14 4.22 -9.74 -11.68
CA GLY A 14 4.03 -8.38 -12.19
C GLY A 14 4.17 -7.26 -11.17
N TRP A 15 4.39 -7.57 -9.89
CA TRP A 15 4.62 -6.56 -8.86
C TRP A 15 6.11 -6.24 -8.69
N SER A 16 6.39 -4.97 -8.38
CA SER A 16 7.73 -4.47 -8.02
C SER A 16 7.69 -3.76 -6.68
N GLN A 17 8.76 -3.95 -5.91
CA GLN A 17 8.97 -3.20 -4.67
C GLN A 17 9.91 -2.01 -4.94
N TYR A 18 9.53 -0.85 -4.40
CA TYR A 18 10.33 0.35 -4.38
C TYR A 18 10.53 0.82 -2.95
N ARG A 19 11.77 1.10 -2.56
CA ARG A 19 12.04 1.84 -1.32
C ARG A 19 11.57 3.28 -1.49
N VAL A 20 11.04 3.86 -0.43
CA VAL A 20 10.62 5.27 -0.44
C VAL A 20 11.84 6.13 -0.06
N ASP A 21 12.74 6.27 -1.03
CA ASP A 21 13.92 7.11 -1.01
C ASP A 21 14.16 7.70 -2.41
N GLU A 22 15.22 8.48 -2.56
CA GLU A 22 15.54 9.14 -3.84
C GLU A 22 15.84 8.13 -4.95
N GLU A 23 16.52 7.03 -4.64
CA GLU A 23 16.86 6.00 -5.61
C GLU A 23 15.61 5.26 -6.10
N GLY A 24 14.73 4.84 -5.18
CA GLY A 24 13.45 4.22 -5.52
C GLY A 24 12.57 5.12 -6.36
N ARG A 25 12.52 6.44 -6.05
CA ARG A 25 11.82 7.43 -6.87
C ARG A 25 12.38 7.51 -8.28
N LYS A 26 13.70 7.64 -8.42
CA LYS A 26 14.37 7.71 -9.73
C LYS A 26 14.08 6.45 -10.56
N ARG A 27 14.19 5.28 -9.94
CA ARG A 27 13.92 3.99 -10.60
C ARG A 27 12.47 3.89 -11.08
N TYR A 28 11.50 4.28 -10.26
CA TYR A 28 10.09 4.28 -10.63
C TYR A 28 9.81 5.25 -11.77
N ILE A 29 10.27 6.51 -11.65
CA ILE A 29 10.08 7.53 -12.70
C ILE A 29 10.73 7.11 -14.02
N ALA A 30 11.93 6.53 -13.99
CA ALA A 30 12.60 6.05 -15.21
C ALA A 30 11.78 4.97 -15.94
N LYS A 31 11.16 4.06 -15.17
CA LYS A 31 10.31 3.01 -15.71
C LYS A 31 9.05 3.58 -16.36
N VAL A 32 8.33 4.48 -15.67
CA VAL A 32 7.13 5.15 -16.19
C VAL A 32 7.48 5.94 -17.47
N SER A 33 8.57 6.71 -17.44
CA SER A 33 9.02 7.49 -18.59
C SER A 33 9.39 6.62 -19.79
N SER A 34 10.04 5.49 -19.57
CA SER A 34 10.36 4.53 -20.64
C SER A 34 9.08 4.04 -21.33
N ARG A 35 8.05 3.70 -20.54
CA ARG A 35 6.77 3.25 -21.08
C ARG A 35 6.06 4.35 -21.86
N MET A 36 6.04 5.60 -21.37
CA MET A 36 5.42 6.72 -22.08
C MET A 36 6.12 7.03 -23.41
N LYS A 37 7.44 6.91 -23.45
CA LYS A 37 8.21 7.03 -24.70
C LYS A 37 7.85 5.95 -25.73
N GLN A 38 7.71 4.70 -25.27
CA GLN A 38 7.30 3.59 -26.13
C GLN A 38 5.89 3.79 -26.70
N LEU A 39 4.99 4.42 -25.93
CA LEU A 39 3.64 4.76 -26.36
C LEU A 39 3.56 6.05 -27.18
N GLY A 40 4.67 6.77 -27.39
CA GLY A 40 4.70 8.02 -28.15
C GLY A 40 3.95 9.18 -27.47
N GLN A 41 3.86 9.20 -26.13
CA GLN A 41 3.09 10.17 -25.35
C GLN A 41 3.98 11.05 -24.44
N PRO A 42 4.79 11.97 -24.99
CA PRO A 42 5.73 12.76 -24.20
C PRO A 42 5.06 13.75 -23.22
N GLU A 43 3.89 14.29 -23.58
CA GLU A 43 3.17 15.21 -22.69
C GLU A 43 2.64 14.50 -21.44
N LEU A 44 2.16 13.26 -21.60
CA LEU A 44 1.72 12.43 -20.49
C LEU A 44 2.90 12.04 -19.59
N ASP A 45 4.10 11.82 -20.16
CA ASP A 45 5.32 11.56 -19.39
C ASP A 45 5.61 12.69 -18.39
N VAL A 46 5.54 13.95 -18.83
CA VAL A 46 5.78 15.11 -17.95
C VAL A 46 4.79 15.15 -16.80
N ARG A 47 3.50 14.97 -17.08
CA ARG A 47 2.44 14.97 -16.06
C ARG A 47 2.62 13.83 -15.06
N LEU A 48 2.88 12.62 -15.53
CA LEU A 48 3.09 11.45 -14.67
C LEU A 48 4.32 11.58 -13.79
N ARG A 49 5.42 12.16 -14.29
CA ARG A 49 6.62 12.47 -13.48
C ARG A 49 6.32 13.46 -12.36
N MET A 50 5.57 14.52 -12.64
CA MET A 50 5.17 15.50 -11.63
C MET A 50 4.28 14.85 -10.57
N LEU A 51 3.29 14.09 -10.99
CA LEU A 51 2.37 13.36 -10.09
C LEU A 51 3.14 12.36 -9.22
N ALA A 52 3.98 11.53 -9.84
CA ALA A 52 4.83 10.57 -9.14
C ALA A 52 5.73 11.24 -8.10
N THR A 53 6.36 12.37 -8.46
CA THR A 53 7.22 13.13 -7.54
C THR A 53 6.42 13.67 -6.35
N THR A 54 5.21 14.18 -6.59
CA THR A 54 4.33 14.70 -5.53
C THR A 54 3.87 13.59 -4.60
N GLN A 55 3.45 12.46 -5.14
CA GLN A 55 3.03 11.30 -4.34
C GLN A 55 4.22 10.74 -3.54
N TRP A 56 5.42 10.69 -4.14
CA TRP A 56 6.62 10.21 -3.43
C TRP A 56 6.94 11.06 -2.21
N ARG A 57 6.86 12.40 -2.32
CA ARG A 57 7.04 13.30 -1.17
C ARG A 57 6.03 13.05 -0.06
N ARG A 58 4.78 12.73 -0.40
CA ARG A 58 3.75 12.37 0.60
C ARG A 58 4.10 11.06 1.31
N LEU A 59 4.60 10.06 0.58
CA LEU A 59 5.08 8.81 1.16
C LEU A 59 6.26 9.03 2.12
N GLU A 60 7.22 9.89 1.75
CA GLU A 60 8.35 10.28 2.61
C GLU A 60 7.85 10.98 3.89
N GLN A 61 6.92 11.94 3.77
CA GLN A 61 6.34 12.65 4.91
C GLN A 61 5.62 11.72 5.89
N THR A 62 4.97 10.68 5.39
CA THR A 62 4.30 9.66 6.23
C THR A 62 5.26 8.58 6.73
N ARG A 63 6.57 8.73 6.50
CA ARG A 63 7.61 7.76 6.88
C ARG A 63 7.34 6.36 6.31
N THR A 64 6.78 6.31 5.12
CA THR A 64 6.61 5.06 4.40
C THR A 64 7.98 4.49 4.04
N HIS A 65 8.20 3.22 4.33
CA HIS A 65 9.49 2.56 4.09
C HIS A 65 9.61 2.07 2.64
N SER A 66 8.54 1.45 2.14
CA SER A 66 8.50 0.94 0.77
C SER A 66 7.07 0.90 0.24
N ILE A 67 6.95 0.85 -1.09
CA ILE A 67 5.70 0.69 -1.81
C ILE A 67 5.83 -0.46 -2.81
N TYR A 68 4.77 -1.23 -2.94
CA TYR A 68 4.61 -2.31 -3.92
C TYR A 68 3.59 -1.87 -4.96
N LEU A 69 3.93 -2.04 -6.23
CA LEU A 69 3.12 -1.62 -7.37
C LEU A 69 3.03 -2.75 -8.40
N ALA A 70 1.83 -2.98 -8.93
CA ALA A 70 1.60 -3.86 -10.07
C ALA A 70 2.01 -3.12 -11.36
N ASP A 71 3.31 -3.06 -11.66
CA ASP A 71 3.87 -2.18 -12.69
C ASP A 71 4.60 -2.91 -13.82
N ARG A 72 4.54 -4.24 -13.84
CA ARG A 72 5.06 -5.07 -14.94
C ARG A 72 3.89 -5.75 -15.66
N GLU A 73 3.97 -5.74 -16.97
CA GLU A 73 3.02 -6.51 -17.78
C GLU A 73 3.23 -8.00 -17.57
N VAL A 74 2.13 -8.70 -17.38
CA VAL A 74 2.07 -10.16 -17.31
C VAL A 74 1.02 -10.60 -18.31
N GLU A 75 1.38 -11.51 -19.21
CA GLU A 75 0.46 -12.02 -20.22
C GLU A 75 -0.80 -12.60 -19.55
N GLY A 76 -1.96 -12.19 -20.05
CA GLY A 76 -3.25 -12.62 -19.53
C GLY A 76 -3.72 -11.94 -18.24
N LEU A 77 -2.95 -10.98 -17.68
CA LEU A 77 -3.36 -10.20 -16.52
C LEU A 77 -3.62 -8.73 -16.89
N THR A 78 -4.78 -8.24 -16.50
CA THR A 78 -5.11 -6.81 -16.60
C THR A 78 -4.29 -6.01 -15.59
N HIS A 79 -3.82 -4.83 -15.99
CA HIS A 79 -3.15 -3.91 -15.08
C HIS A 79 -4.11 -3.48 -13.96
N LEU A 80 -3.76 -3.79 -12.73
CA LEU A 80 -4.56 -3.45 -11.55
C LEU A 80 -4.01 -2.18 -10.91
N PRO A 81 -4.79 -1.09 -10.78
CA PRO A 81 -4.36 0.15 -10.14
C PRO A 81 -4.35 0.04 -8.60
N LEU A 82 -3.78 -1.04 -8.10
CA LEU A 82 -3.61 -1.35 -6.69
C LEU A 82 -2.16 -1.12 -6.29
N SER A 83 -1.97 -0.43 -5.19
CA SER A 83 -0.67 -0.20 -4.56
C SER A 83 -0.71 -0.62 -3.09
N ILE A 84 0.42 -1.07 -2.55
CA ILE A 84 0.54 -1.41 -1.13
C ILE A 84 1.75 -0.65 -0.56
N ALA A 85 1.50 0.28 0.34
CA ALA A 85 2.53 1.02 1.07
C ALA A 85 2.75 0.41 2.45
N VAL A 86 3.99 0.37 2.94
CA VAL A 86 4.32 -0.13 4.28
C VAL A 86 5.12 0.89 5.07
N ARG A 87 4.74 1.08 6.33
CA ARG A 87 5.42 1.95 7.29
C ARG A 87 5.53 1.29 8.66
N GLN A 88 6.53 1.71 9.41
CA GLN A 88 6.58 1.40 10.84
C GLN A 88 5.65 2.33 11.61
N GLN A 89 5.02 1.78 12.64
CA GLN A 89 4.17 2.53 13.55
C GLN A 89 4.57 2.22 14.98
N VAL A 90 4.66 3.28 15.80
CA VAL A 90 4.94 3.17 17.23
C VAL A 90 3.80 3.86 17.99
N ALA A 91 3.14 3.15 18.86
CA ALA A 91 2.11 3.70 19.71
C ALA A 91 2.70 4.63 20.81
N PRO A 92 1.91 5.58 21.34
CA PRO A 92 2.31 6.41 22.49
C PRO A 92 2.74 5.57 23.70
N SER A 93 3.52 6.18 24.60
CA SER A 93 3.92 5.53 25.86
C SER A 93 2.69 5.11 26.67
N GLY A 94 2.73 3.90 27.24
CA GLY A 94 1.61 3.35 28.00
C GLY A 94 0.47 2.75 27.16
N SER A 95 0.63 2.69 25.83
CA SER A 95 -0.38 2.14 24.91
C SER A 95 0.20 0.95 24.15
N THR A 96 -0.64 -0.02 23.79
CA THR A 96 -0.29 -1.09 22.86
C THR A 96 -0.38 -0.61 21.41
N PHE A 97 0.24 -1.34 20.47
CA PHE A 97 0.14 -1.07 19.05
C PHE A 97 -1.33 -0.99 18.57
N ALA A 98 -2.16 -1.95 18.98
CA ALA A 98 -3.58 -1.99 18.62
C ALA A 98 -4.36 -0.78 19.16
N ALA A 99 -4.13 -0.40 20.43
CA ALA A 99 -4.75 0.77 21.01
C ALA A 99 -4.29 2.07 20.32
N GLY A 100 -2.99 2.17 19.99
CA GLY A 100 -2.45 3.30 19.23
C GLY A 100 -3.03 3.43 17.84
N LEU A 101 -3.29 2.32 17.13
CA LEU A 101 -3.96 2.37 15.82
C LEU A 101 -5.38 2.91 15.91
N ARG A 102 -6.14 2.54 16.93
CA ARG A 102 -7.51 3.03 17.15
C ARG A 102 -7.59 4.55 17.33
N THR A 103 -6.51 5.20 17.72
CA THR A 103 -6.46 6.67 17.83
C THR A 103 -6.11 7.37 16.51
N LEU A 104 -5.63 6.62 15.50
CA LEU A 104 -5.18 7.18 14.22
C LEU A 104 -6.24 7.12 13.10
N THR A 105 -7.32 6.38 13.32
CA THR A 105 -8.40 6.25 12.35
C THR A 105 -9.76 6.31 13.03
N THR A 106 -10.73 6.88 12.33
CA THR A 106 -12.15 6.86 12.73
C THR A 106 -12.88 5.63 12.16
N ALA A 107 -12.24 4.89 11.24
CA ALA A 107 -12.79 3.68 10.68
C ALA A 107 -12.78 2.55 11.74
N GLU A 108 -13.78 1.70 11.69
CA GLU A 108 -13.85 0.52 12.54
C GLU A 108 -12.66 -0.41 12.25
N ILE A 109 -11.96 -0.82 13.31
CA ILE A 109 -10.87 -1.80 13.22
C ILE A 109 -11.40 -3.17 13.62
N VAL A 110 -11.44 -4.08 12.67
CA VAL A 110 -11.76 -5.49 12.87
C VAL A 110 -10.46 -6.25 13.11
N THR A 111 -10.50 -7.22 14.02
CA THR A 111 -9.36 -8.09 14.32
C THR A 111 -9.65 -9.47 13.77
N PHE A 112 -8.73 -9.98 12.95
CA PHE A 112 -8.75 -11.35 12.45
C PHE A 112 -7.65 -12.15 13.12
N ASP A 113 -8.01 -13.23 13.79
CA ASP A 113 -7.06 -14.18 14.36
C ASP A 113 -6.56 -15.10 13.25
N THR A 114 -5.26 -15.12 13.06
CA THR A 114 -4.58 -15.97 12.08
C THR A 114 -3.50 -16.81 12.72
N ALA A 115 -2.99 -17.79 12.00
CA ALA A 115 -1.88 -18.64 12.47
C ALA A 115 -0.59 -17.86 12.82
N ILE A 116 -0.47 -16.61 12.39
CA ILE A 116 0.68 -15.72 12.64
C ILE A 116 0.41 -14.68 13.73
N GLY A 117 -0.76 -14.73 14.34
CA GLY A 117 -1.25 -13.76 15.31
C GLY A 117 -2.37 -12.87 14.74
N PRO A 118 -2.87 -11.93 15.53
CA PRO A 118 -3.97 -11.07 15.13
C PRO A 118 -3.55 -10.06 14.07
N ILE A 119 -4.37 -9.93 13.04
CA ILE A 119 -4.28 -8.89 12.01
C ILE A 119 -5.36 -7.86 12.30
N LEU A 120 -4.97 -6.60 12.44
CA LEU A 120 -5.91 -5.48 12.57
C LEU A 120 -6.22 -4.95 11.16
N ARG A 121 -7.50 -4.94 10.77
CA ARG A 121 -7.95 -4.49 9.45
C ARG A 121 -8.96 -3.36 9.58
N TRP A 122 -8.82 -2.31 8.79
CA TRP A 122 -9.79 -1.22 8.67
C TRP A 122 -9.85 -0.73 7.24
N GLU A 123 -10.95 -0.09 6.89
CA GLU A 123 -11.21 0.29 5.51
C GLU A 123 -11.83 1.68 5.43
N TRP A 124 -11.51 2.41 4.37
CA TRP A 124 -12.12 3.70 4.06
C TRP A 124 -12.11 3.97 2.57
N THR A 125 -13.06 4.79 2.11
CA THR A 125 -13.12 5.27 0.73
C THR A 125 -13.06 6.79 0.73
N LYS A 126 -12.34 7.36 -0.22
CA LYS A 126 -12.28 8.79 -0.46
C LYS A 126 -12.60 9.07 -1.93
N PRO A 127 -13.48 10.06 -2.23
CA PRO A 127 -13.63 10.54 -3.59
C PRO A 127 -12.33 11.24 -4.03
N GLY A 128 -12.05 11.22 -5.33
CA GLY A 128 -10.98 12.03 -5.89
C GLY A 128 -11.38 13.51 -5.91
N GLU A 129 -10.37 14.37 -5.82
CA GLU A 129 -10.54 15.82 -5.80
C GLU A 129 -9.73 16.47 -6.93
N GLY A 130 -10.24 17.54 -7.50
CA GLY A 130 -9.56 18.32 -8.53
C GLY A 130 -9.30 17.52 -9.81
N GLU A 131 -8.06 17.30 -10.19
CA GLU A 131 -7.70 16.52 -11.40
C GLU A 131 -8.08 15.03 -11.33
N LEU A 132 -8.46 14.55 -10.14
CA LEU A 132 -8.90 13.17 -9.89
C LEU A 132 -10.42 13.09 -9.68
N GLU A 133 -11.18 14.13 -9.99
CA GLU A 133 -12.65 14.09 -9.96
C GLU A 133 -13.17 12.94 -10.84
N GLY A 134 -14.16 12.19 -10.34
CA GLY A 134 -14.67 10.98 -10.99
C GLY A 134 -13.81 9.72 -10.76
N ILE A 135 -12.80 9.80 -9.88
CA ILE A 135 -11.99 8.65 -9.46
C ILE A 135 -12.12 8.50 -7.95
N ALA A 136 -12.60 7.37 -7.48
CA ALA A 136 -12.60 7.02 -6.07
C ALA A 136 -11.30 6.28 -5.70
N VAL A 137 -10.89 6.42 -4.43
CA VAL A 137 -9.80 5.64 -3.85
C VAL A 137 -10.32 4.86 -2.65
N ARG A 138 -10.41 3.55 -2.78
CA ARG A 138 -10.69 2.64 -1.67
C ARG A 138 -9.38 2.14 -1.08
N SER A 139 -9.26 2.25 0.23
CA SER A 139 -8.05 1.88 0.95
C SER A 139 -8.36 0.92 2.07
N VAL A 140 -7.48 -0.06 2.26
CA VAL A 140 -7.54 -1.01 3.37
C VAL A 140 -6.22 -0.93 4.14
N GLY A 141 -6.33 -0.73 5.44
CA GLY A 141 -5.20 -0.75 6.36
C GLY A 141 -5.07 -2.11 7.04
N TYR A 142 -3.84 -2.57 7.20
CA TYR A 142 -3.51 -3.81 7.91
C TYR A 142 -2.43 -3.52 8.93
N GLY A 143 -2.68 -3.84 10.19
CA GLY A 143 -1.75 -3.66 11.30
C GLY A 143 -1.22 -4.98 11.82
N PHE A 144 0.11 -5.11 11.89
CA PHE A 144 0.82 -6.26 12.43
C PHE A 144 1.69 -5.81 13.59
N ALA A 145 1.28 -6.11 14.83
CA ALA A 145 2.11 -5.86 15.99
C ALA A 145 3.36 -6.73 15.96
N LEU A 146 4.50 -6.24 16.48
CA LEU A 146 5.64 -7.13 16.72
C LEU A 146 5.18 -8.24 17.69
N PRO A 147 5.66 -9.48 17.52
CA PRO A 147 5.28 -10.62 18.34
C PRO A 147 5.97 -10.58 19.72
N GLU A 148 5.83 -9.48 20.40
CA GLU A 148 6.27 -9.22 21.76
C GLU A 148 5.02 -8.90 22.59
N GLU A 149 4.98 -9.38 23.83
CA GLU A 149 3.85 -9.08 24.70
C GLU A 149 3.69 -7.56 24.87
N ASN A 150 2.46 -7.07 24.69
CA ASN A 150 2.12 -5.64 24.80
C ASN A 150 2.98 -4.72 23.91
N SER A 151 3.43 -5.22 22.76
CA SER A 151 4.25 -4.42 21.85
C SER A 151 3.57 -3.12 21.49
N ARG A 152 4.36 -2.04 21.53
CA ARG A 152 3.97 -0.70 21.05
C ARG A 152 4.30 -0.51 19.57
N ARG A 153 5.13 -1.39 18.99
CA ARG A 153 5.67 -1.29 17.65
C ARG A 153 5.00 -2.31 16.74
N GLY A 154 4.92 -1.95 15.48
CA GLY A 154 4.43 -2.84 14.45
C GLY A 154 4.58 -2.23 13.06
N LEU A 155 4.06 -2.95 12.09
CA LEU A 155 3.96 -2.49 10.71
C LEU A 155 2.52 -2.18 10.37
N VAL A 156 2.34 -1.15 9.56
CA VAL A 156 1.08 -0.79 8.94
C VAL A 156 1.27 -0.89 7.43
N PHE A 157 0.48 -1.75 6.81
CA PHE A 157 0.32 -1.80 5.37
C PHE A 157 -0.94 -1.04 4.99
N THR A 158 -0.89 -0.31 3.89
CA THR A 158 -2.05 0.36 3.31
C THR A 158 -2.14 -0.05 1.86
N ALA A 159 -3.12 -0.87 1.53
CA ALA A 159 -3.50 -1.16 0.16
C ALA A 159 -4.44 -0.05 -0.32
N SER A 160 -4.18 0.52 -1.50
CA SER A 160 -5.00 1.58 -2.09
C SER A 160 -5.31 1.25 -3.55
N LEU A 161 -6.58 1.18 -3.85
CA LEU A 161 -7.13 0.95 -5.18
C LEU A 161 -7.78 2.24 -5.68
N SER A 162 -7.32 2.73 -6.85
CA SER A 162 -7.95 3.87 -7.53
C SER A 162 -8.82 3.34 -8.67
N TYR A 163 -10.07 3.77 -8.73
CA TYR A 163 -11.01 3.29 -9.75
C TYR A 163 -12.01 4.40 -10.14
N PRO A 164 -12.51 4.41 -11.40
CA PRO A 164 -13.59 5.31 -11.82
C PRO A 164 -14.87 5.09 -10.98
N ASP A 165 -15.65 6.13 -10.77
CA ASP A 165 -16.89 6.04 -9.98
C ASP A 165 -17.93 5.08 -10.59
N ASP A 166 -17.84 4.82 -11.90
CA ASP A 166 -18.67 3.86 -12.66
C ASP A 166 -18.04 2.47 -12.81
N ALA A 167 -16.95 2.19 -12.09
CA ALA A 167 -16.29 0.88 -12.13
C ALA A 167 -17.22 -0.24 -11.66
N ASP A 168 -17.09 -1.42 -12.27
CA ASP A 168 -17.82 -2.61 -11.83
C ASP A 168 -17.47 -2.95 -10.36
N PRO A 169 -18.46 -2.95 -9.45
CA PRO A 169 -18.24 -3.25 -8.05
C PRO A 169 -17.55 -4.61 -7.82
N LEU A 170 -17.81 -5.61 -8.66
CA LEU A 170 -17.20 -6.94 -8.54
C LEU A 170 -15.69 -6.87 -8.78
N LEU A 171 -15.21 -6.01 -9.71
CA LEU A 171 -13.78 -5.83 -9.93
C LEU A 171 -13.12 -5.10 -8.76
N VAL A 172 -13.81 -4.14 -8.17
CA VAL A 172 -13.34 -3.42 -6.99
C VAL A 172 -13.20 -4.38 -5.80
N GLU A 173 -14.22 -5.19 -5.54
CA GLU A 173 -14.17 -6.20 -4.47
C GLU A 173 -13.06 -7.22 -4.70
N ALA A 174 -12.93 -7.78 -5.90
CA ALA A 174 -11.88 -8.75 -6.24
C ALA A 174 -10.46 -8.17 -6.02
N ALA A 175 -10.27 -6.87 -6.28
CA ALA A 175 -9.00 -6.21 -6.02
C ALA A 175 -8.70 -6.06 -4.51
N ILE A 176 -9.72 -5.82 -3.70
CA ILE A 176 -9.60 -5.79 -2.24
C ILE A 176 -9.34 -7.19 -1.68
N GLU A 177 -10.05 -8.21 -2.14
CA GLU A 177 -9.80 -9.61 -1.79
C GLU A 177 -8.38 -10.05 -2.14
N LEU A 178 -7.82 -9.56 -3.25
CA LEU A 178 -6.42 -9.80 -3.59
C LEU A 178 -5.48 -9.15 -2.55
N ALA A 179 -5.76 -7.93 -2.11
CA ALA A 179 -4.98 -7.28 -1.07
C ALA A 179 -5.04 -8.06 0.26
N ASP A 180 -6.24 -8.51 0.66
CA ASP A 180 -6.45 -9.36 1.84
C ASP A 180 -5.61 -10.66 1.72
N SER A 181 -5.68 -11.35 0.58
CA SER A 181 -4.92 -12.57 0.30
C SER A 181 -3.40 -12.36 0.36
N ILE A 182 -2.90 -11.22 -0.14
CA ILE A 182 -1.48 -10.87 -0.03
C ILE A 182 -1.10 -10.71 1.45
N MET A 183 -1.92 -10.03 2.25
CA MET A 183 -1.64 -9.78 3.67
C MET A 183 -1.71 -11.05 4.52
N GLU A 184 -2.51 -12.04 4.18
CA GLU A 184 -2.53 -13.35 4.83
C GLU A 184 -1.20 -14.11 4.68
N THR A 185 -0.42 -13.80 3.66
CA THR A 185 0.92 -14.37 3.45
C THR A 185 2.00 -13.75 4.34
N PHE A 186 1.68 -12.69 5.08
CA PHE A 186 2.64 -11.99 5.92
C PHE A 186 3.32 -12.93 6.93
N ARG A 187 4.64 -12.78 7.09
CA ARG A 187 5.42 -13.50 8.12
C ARG A 187 6.51 -12.58 8.64
N TRP A 188 6.70 -12.56 9.95
CA TRP A 188 7.89 -11.98 10.57
C TRP A 188 9.13 -12.82 10.28
N GLN A 189 10.29 -12.18 10.14
CA GLN A 189 11.60 -12.80 9.92
C GLN A 189 12.62 -12.35 10.97
#